data_5974e98187e7db9ddcbf4d2b58e01368
#
_entry.id   5974e98187e7db9ddcbf4d2b58e01368
#
_cell.length_a   1.000
_cell.length_b   1.000
_cell.length_c   1.000
_cell.angle_alpha   90.00
_cell.angle_beta   90.00
_cell.angle_gamma   90.00
#
_symmetry.space_group_name_H-M   'P 1'
#
loop_
_entity.id
_entity.type
_entity.pdbx_description
1 polymer ?
#
loop_
_entity_poly.entity_id
_entity_poly.type
_entity_poly.pdbx_seq_one_letter_code
_entity_poly.pdbx_strand_id
1 'polypeptide(L)'
;KAFVFIENDADFLLHRLPEEVKTAHYHDDETHIRTLLELGGLQPKGGMALAAATVRGLILTVSHQEQIGVLYPQVLETLVRGACRELFA
;
A
#
# COMPACT_ATOMS: atom_id res chain seq x y z
N LYS A 1 -6.96 5.23 19.29
CA LYS A 1 -5.74 5.84 18.73
C LYS A 1 -5.15 5.03 17.61
N ALA A 2 -4.90 3.75 17.86
CA ALA A 2 -4.39 2.88 16.81
C ALA A 2 -5.34 2.85 15.63
N PHE A 3 -6.62 2.91 15.92
CA PHE A 3 -7.64 2.91 14.90
C PHE A 3 -7.51 4.12 13.97
N VAL A 4 -7.26 5.29 14.58
CA VAL A 4 -7.07 6.52 13.79
C VAL A 4 -5.82 6.43 12.92
N PHE A 5 -4.74 5.87 13.46
CA PHE A 5 -3.51 5.70 12.67
C PHE A 5 -3.75 4.78 11.48
N ILE A 6 -4.48 3.69 11.67
CA ILE A 6 -4.78 2.76 10.58
C ILE A 6 -5.59 3.47 9.50
N GLU A 7 -6.56 4.30 9.88
CA GLU A 7 -7.34 5.04 8.90
C GLU A 7 -6.47 6.00 8.09
N ASN A 8 -5.58 6.73 8.76
CA ASN A 8 -4.69 7.67 8.09
C ASN A 8 -3.73 6.95 7.14
N ASP A 9 -3.17 5.84 7.58
CA ASP A 9 -2.25 5.06 6.77
C ASP A 9 -2.96 4.49 5.55
N ALA A 10 -4.18 3.97 5.75
CA ALA A 10 -4.95 3.42 4.64
C ALA A 10 -5.31 4.51 3.63
N ASP A 11 -5.72 5.69 4.12
CA ASP A 11 -6.05 6.80 3.23
C ASP A 11 -4.84 7.22 2.41
N PHE A 12 -3.67 7.31 3.03
CA PHE A 12 -2.46 7.65 2.32
C PHE A 12 -2.18 6.65 1.20
N LEU A 13 -2.22 5.36 1.53
CA LEU A 13 -1.93 4.34 0.53
C LEU A 13 -2.98 4.29 -0.57
N LEU A 14 -4.25 4.44 -0.23
CA LEU A 14 -5.30 4.42 -1.24
C LEU A 14 -5.15 5.55 -2.26
N HIS A 15 -4.67 6.70 -1.81
CA HIS A 15 -4.41 7.81 -2.72
C HIS A 15 -3.12 7.64 -3.51
N ARG A 16 -2.12 7.04 -2.88
CA ARG A 16 -0.79 6.96 -3.48
C ARG A 16 -0.63 5.81 -4.48
N LEU A 17 -1.32 4.68 -4.24
CA LEU A 17 -1.14 3.51 -5.08
C LEU A 17 -1.41 3.75 -6.56
N PRO A 18 -2.50 4.45 -6.96
CA PRO A 18 -2.71 4.70 -8.37
C PRO A 18 -1.59 5.54 -9.00
N GLU A 19 -1.00 6.45 -8.25
CA GLU A 19 0.11 7.25 -8.74
C GLU A 19 1.34 6.38 -8.95
N GLU A 20 1.57 5.43 -8.06
CA GLU A 20 2.73 4.55 -8.15
C GLU A 20 2.66 3.67 -9.39
N VAL A 21 1.47 3.24 -9.78
CA VAL A 21 1.33 2.43 -10.99
C VAL A 21 1.76 3.21 -12.23
N LYS A 22 1.48 4.52 -12.27
CA LYS A 22 1.84 5.34 -13.42
C LYS A 22 3.34 5.54 -13.56
N THR A 23 4.05 5.55 -12.44
CA THR A 23 5.47 5.94 -12.43
C THR A 23 6.41 4.80 -12.09
N ALA A 24 5.89 3.62 -11.79
CA ALA A 24 6.65 2.56 -11.12
C ALA A 24 7.33 1.58 -12.04
N HIS A 25 7.46 1.87 -13.33
CA HIS A 25 8.02 0.91 -14.27
C HIS A 25 9.37 0.37 -13.84
N TYR A 26 10.18 1.20 -13.22
CA TYR A 26 11.57 0.86 -12.98
C TYR A 26 11.97 0.91 -11.54
N HIS A 27 11.05 1.29 -10.65
CA HIS A 27 11.45 1.67 -9.29
C HIS A 27 10.63 0.99 -8.21
N ASP A 28 10.18 -0.23 -8.48
CA ASP A 28 9.42 -0.99 -7.50
C ASP A 28 10.34 -1.68 -6.50
N ASP A 29 11.55 -1.19 -6.33
CA ASP A 29 12.46 -1.81 -5.40
C ASP A 29 12.17 -1.34 -3.98
N GLU A 30 12.83 -2.00 -3.03
CA GLU A 30 12.60 -1.73 -1.62
C GLU A 30 12.95 -0.29 -1.25
N THR A 31 13.98 0.27 -1.88
CA THR A 31 14.40 1.63 -1.59
C THR A 31 13.32 2.64 -1.96
N HIS A 32 12.74 2.46 -3.13
CA HIS A 32 11.66 3.35 -3.57
C HIS A 32 10.46 3.25 -2.65
N ILE A 33 10.08 2.02 -2.29
CA ILE A 33 8.92 1.82 -1.42
C ILE A 33 9.21 2.35 -0.02
N ARG A 34 10.45 2.20 0.46
CA ARG A 34 10.82 2.78 1.74
C ARG A 34 10.61 4.30 1.73
N THR A 35 11.05 4.96 0.67
CA THR A 35 10.87 6.40 0.53
C THR A 35 9.38 6.75 0.53
N LEU A 36 8.58 5.97 -0.17
CA LEU A 36 7.14 6.17 -0.21
C LEU A 36 6.54 6.08 1.19
N LEU A 37 6.90 5.06 1.95
CA LEU A 37 6.37 4.87 3.29
C LEU A 37 6.81 5.99 4.23
N GLU A 38 8.05 6.42 4.10
CA GLU A 38 8.54 7.54 4.91
C GLU A 38 7.77 8.82 4.61
N LEU A 39 7.47 9.04 3.35
CA LEU A 39 6.70 10.20 2.94
C LEU A 39 5.32 10.23 3.62
N GLY A 40 4.72 9.08 3.79
CA GLY A 40 3.42 8.97 4.45
C GLY A 40 3.49 8.81 5.95
N GLY A 41 4.69 8.74 6.52
CA GLY A 41 4.84 8.56 7.95
C GLY A 41 4.51 7.15 8.44
N LEU A 42 4.53 6.17 7.54
CA LEU A 42 4.21 4.80 7.91
C LEU A 42 5.46 4.09 8.43
N GLN A 43 5.29 3.37 9.52
CA GLN A 43 6.40 2.68 10.17
C GLN A 43 6.10 1.19 10.29
N PRO A 44 6.80 0.35 9.50
CA PRO A 44 6.56 -1.09 9.56
C PRO A 44 7.00 -1.66 10.90
N LYS A 45 6.15 -2.48 11.49
CA LYS A 45 6.49 -3.13 12.76
C LYS A 45 7.09 -4.51 12.58
N GLY A 46 6.94 -5.10 11.39
CA GLY A 46 7.49 -6.42 11.10
C GLY A 46 8.69 -6.40 10.18
N GLY A 47 9.26 -5.21 9.95
CA GLY A 47 10.41 -5.08 9.08
C GLY A 47 10.06 -4.51 7.72
N MET A 48 11.05 -3.83 7.13
CA MET A 48 10.83 -3.13 5.87
C MET A 48 10.65 -4.10 4.70
N ALA A 49 11.31 -5.26 4.74
CA ALA A 49 11.23 -6.18 3.61
C ALA A 49 9.81 -6.69 3.40
N LEU A 50 9.13 -7.06 4.48
CA LEU A 50 7.76 -7.53 4.37
C LEU A 50 6.83 -6.39 3.94
N ALA A 51 7.01 -5.22 4.51
CA ALA A 51 6.19 -4.07 4.16
C ALA A 51 6.38 -3.71 2.69
N ALA A 52 7.62 -3.70 2.21
CA ALA A 52 7.89 -3.37 0.81
C ALA A 52 7.26 -4.40 -0.14
N ALA A 53 7.38 -5.68 0.19
CA ALA A 53 6.79 -6.73 -0.64
C ALA A 53 5.27 -6.62 -0.65
N THR A 54 4.66 -6.29 0.48
CA THR A 54 3.21 -6.14 0.56
C THR A 54 2.73 -4.95 -0.26
N VAL A 55 3.43 -3.81 -0.18
CA VAL A 55 3.08 -2.65 -0.98
C VAL A 55 3.23 -2.98 -2.46
N ARG A 56 4.28 -3.72 -2.82
CA ARG A 56 4.45 -4.17 -4.21
C ARG A 56 3.25 -5.00 -4.66
N GLY A 57 2.76 -5.88 -3.80
CA GLY A 57 1.55 -6.67 -4.09
C GLY A 57 0.33 -5.79 -4.29
N LEU A 58 0.20 -4.73 -3.51
CA LEU A 58 -0.90 -3.79 -3.68
C LEU A 58 -0.78 -3.04 -5.01
N ILE A 59 0.43 -2.66 -5.40
CA ILE A 59 0.65 -2.03 -6.70
C ILE A 59 0.23 -2.96 -7.82
N LEU A 60 0.57 -4.25 -7.72
CA LEU A 60 0.16 -5.23 -8.71
C LEU A 60 -1.36 -5.37 -8.75
N THR A 61 -2.01 -5.32 -7.60
CA THR A 61 -3.47 -5.36 -7.54
C THR A 61 -4.07 -4.21 -8.33
N VAL A 62 -3.55 -2.99 -8.15
CA VAL A 62 -4.05 -1.83 -8.90
C VAL A 62 -3.79 -2.00 -10.39
N SER A 63 -2.62 -2.53 -10.75
CA SER A 63 -2.26 -2.73 -12.15
C SER A 63 -3.20 -3.71 -12.85
N HIS A 64 -3.77 -4.65 -12.12
CA HIS A 64 -4.60 -5.71 -12.68
C HIS A 64 -6.06 -5.60 -12.24
N GLN A 65 -6.51 -4.39 -12.03
CA GLN A 65 -7.86 -4.16 -11.49
C GLN A 65 -8.96 -4.75 -12.36
N GLU A 66 -8.74 -4.83 -13.67
CA GLU A 66 -9.74 -5.38 -14.56
C GLU A 66 -10.00 -6.86 -14.29
N GLN A 67 -8.99 -7.58 -13.83
CA GLN A 67 -9.14 -8.99 -13.52
C GLN A 67 -9.91 -9.22 -12.23
N ILE A 68 -9.96 -8.22 -11.36
CA ILE A 68 -10.72 -8.32 -10.11
C ILE A 68 -12.19 -8.06 -10.33
N GLY A 69 -12.50 -7.12 -11.22
CA GLY A 69 -13.88 -6.90 -11.62
C GLY A 69 -14.55 -5.76 -10.89
N VAL A 70 -15.89 -5.82 -10.86
CA VAL A 70 -16.69 -4.69 -10.36
C VAL A 70 -16.47 -4.39 -8.89
N LEU A 71 -16.04 -5.36 -8.11
CA LEU A 71 -15.80 -5.14 -6.70
C LEU A 71 -14.41 -4.62 -6.41
N TYR A 72 -13.62 -4.29 -7.45
CA TYR A 72 -12.26 -3.83 -7.27
C TYR A 72 -12.11 -2.72 -6.21
N PRO A 73 -12.93 -1.66 -6.21
CA PRO A 73 -12.72 -0.62 -5.19
C PRO A 73 -12.84 -1.13 -3.77
N GLN A 74 -13.82 -2.00 -3.50
CA GLN A 74 -13.98 -2.56 -2.18
C GLN A 74 -12.86 -3.56 -1.85
N VAL A 75 -12.42 -4.31 -2.85
CA VAL A 75 -11.32 -5.25 -2.66
C VAL A 75 -10.04 -4.51 -2.32
N LEU A 76 -9.74 -3.44 -3.06
CA LEU A 76 -8.53 -2.67 -2.79
C LEU A 76 -8.57 -2.08 -1.38
N GLU A 77 -9.70 -1.50 -0.99
CA GLU A 77 -9.84 -0.94 0.34
C GLU A 77 -9.65 -2.00 1.41
N THR A 78 -10.22 -3.17 1.21
CA THR A 78 -10.09 -4.28 2.15
C THR A 78 -8.63 -4.70 2.29
N LEU A 79 -7.94 -4.83 1.16
CA LEU A 79 -6.53 -5.24 1.18
C LEU A 79 -5.66 -4.19 1.84
N VAL A 80 -5.88 -2.93 1.53
CA VAL A 80 -5.08 -1.85 2.10
C VAL A 80 -5.30 -1.74 3.60
N ARG A 81 -6.55 -1.78 4.06
CA ARG A 81 -6.84 -1.70 5.48
C ARG A 81 -6.28 -2.90 6.23
N GLY A 82 -6.40 -4.09 5.65
CA GLY A 82 -5.81 -5.29 6.25
C GLY A 82 -4.31 -5.20 6.35
N ALA A 83 -3.66 -4.73 5.28
CA ALA A 83 -2.22 -4.57 5.27
C ALA A 83 -1.78 -3.57 6.34
N CYS A 84 -2.48 -2.45 6.46
CA CYS A 84 -2.13 -1.45 7.46
C CYS A 84 -2.26 -2.00 8.87
N ARG A 85 -3.31 -2.79 9.11
CA ARG A 85 -3.51 -3.38 10.43
C ARG A 85 -2.40 -4.35 10.79
N GLU A 86 -1.93 -5.12 9.81
CA GLU A 86 -0.90 -6.12 10.04
C GLU A 86 0.50 -5.54 10.07
N LEU A 87 0.77 -4.53 9.26
CA LEU A 87 2.14 -4.07 9.04
C LEU A 87 2.50 -2.79 9.79
N PHE A 88 1.55 -1.94 10.07
CA PHE A 88 1.85 -0.64 10.64
C PHE A 88 1.16 -0.47 11.99
N ALA A 89 1.85 0.19 12.89
CA ALA A 89 1.34 0.35 14.25
C ALA A 89 0.36 1.50 14.40
#